data_e41019f5213a418357b361b04fae58de
#
_entry.id   e41019f5213a418357b361b04fae58de
#
_cell.length_a   1.000
_cell.length_b   1.000
_cell.length_c   1.000
_cell.angle_alpha   90.00
_cell.angle_beta   90.00
_cell.angle_gamma   90.00
#
_symmetry.space_group_name_H-M   'P 1'
#
loop_
_entity.id
_entity.type
_entity.pdbx_description
1 polymer ?
#
loop_
_entity_poly.entity_id
_entity_poly.type
_entity_poly.pdbx_seq_one_letter_code
_entity_poly.pdbx_strand_id
1 'polypeptide(L)'
;MIEDELDRILSDIARYGGMCFPSKVKVYAPTCNNTCIQAVEKLYRRITELFGGATVYKGAIGTFVDPVRGVVEEEPVWVIEAAHNCLTPAEARSFAEALREYAEEARQNYIAVSQGSFYVLPSESLAKRFKT
;
A
#
# COMPACT_ATOMS: atom_id res chain seq x y z
N MET A 1 -25.77 -5.33 -15.71
CA MET A 1 -24.69 -4.34 -15.63
C MET A 1 -23.90 -4.56 -14.34
N ILE A 2 -22.59 -4.35 -14.40
CA ILE A 2 -21.68 -4.61 -13.27
C ILE A 2 -22.04 -3.77 -12.03
N GLU A 3 -22.45 -2.53 -12.24
CA GLU A 3 -22.84 -1.62 -11.14
C GLU A 3 -24.07 -2.11 -10.36
N ASP A 4 -25.09 -2.61 -11.07
CA ASP A 4 -26.30 -3.12 -10.43
C ASP A 4 -26.02 -4.38 -9.61
N GLU A 5 -25.12 -5.24 -10.12
CA GLU A 5 -24.70 -6.43 -9.40
C GLU A 5 -23.89 -6.10 -8.15
N LEU A 6 -23.00 -5.12 -8.25
CA LEU A 6 -22.23 -4.65 -7.11
C LEU A 6 -23.14 -4.05 -6.03
N ASP A 7 -24.08 -3.19 -6.41
CA ASP A 7 -25.04 -2.59 -5.47
C ASP A 7 -25.85 -3.65 -4.73
N ARG A 8 -26.24 -4.72 -5.44
CA ARG A 8 -26.98 -5.82 -4.83
C ARG A 8 -26.12 -6.57 -3.82
N ILE A 9 -24.85 -6.84 -4.15
CA ILE A 9 -23.90 -7.50 -3.23
C ILE A 9 -23.71 -6.66 -1.97
N LEU A 10 -23.52 -5.37 -2.13
CA LEU A 10 -23.32 -4.45 -1.00
C LEU A 10 -24.55 -4.38 -0.10
N SER A 11 -25.75 -4.35 -0.71
CA SER A 11 -27.00 -4.37 0.05
C SER A 11 -27.17 -5.67 0.82
N ASP A 12 -26.83 -6.80 0.23
CA ASP A 12 -26.92 -8.11 0.88
C ASP A 12 -25.94 -8.20 2.06
N ILE A 13 -24.73 -7.70 1.90
CA ILE A 13 -23.75 -7.66 2.99
C ILE A 13 -24.27 -6.82 4.16
N ALA A 14 -24.81 -5.65 3.88
CA ALA A 14 -25.37 -4.75 4.90
C ALA A 14 -26.55 -5.39 5.64
N ARG A 15 -27.39 -6.14 4.93
CA ARG A 15 -28.54 -6.84 5.52
C ARG A 15 -28.13 -7.84 6.60
N TYR A 16 -26.96 -8.49 6.42
CA TYR A 16 -26.45 -9.49 7.37
C TYR A 16 -25.46 -8.90 8.39
N GLY A 17 -25.41 -7.57 8.51
CA GLY A 17 -24.57 -6.90 9.48
C GLY A 17 -23.10 -6.74 9.06
N GLY A 18 -22.81 -6.98 7.79
CA GLY A 18 -21.46 -6.76 7.25
C GLY A 18 -21.13 -5.28 7.08
N MET A 19 -19.85 -4.99 7.10
CA MET A 19 -19.33 -3.65 6.82
C MET A 19 -18.93 -3.54 5.36
N CYS A 20 -19.23 -2.37 4.76
CA CYS A 20 -18.87 -2.07 3.39
C CYS A 20 -17.83 -0.97 3.35
N PHE A 21 -16.70 -1.25 2.69
CA PHE A 21 -15.62 -0.29 2.47
C PHE A 21 -15.51 -0.04 0.96
N PRO A 22 -15.75 1.21 0.50
CA PRO A 22 -15.77 1.50 -0.93
C PRO A 22 -14.41 1.50 -1.62
N SER A 23 -13.33 1.52 -0.85
CA SER A 23 -11.98 1.62 -1.40
C SER A 23 -11.03 0.62 -0.77
N LYS A 24 -9.98 0.30 -1.52
CA LYS A 24 -8.84 -0.49 -1.03
C LYS A 24 -7.56 0.21 -1.40
N VAL A 25 -6.56 0.07 -0.54
CA VAL A 25 -5.20 0.46 -0.88
C VAL A 25 -4.30 -0.77 -0.81
N LYS A 26 -3.38 -0.88 -1.76
CA LYS A 26 -2.34 -1.91 -1.76
C LYS A 26 -0.98 -1.24 -1.80
N VAL A 27 -0.10 -1.67 -0.93
CA VAL A 27 1.29 -1.21 -0.90
C VAL A 27 2.18 -2.39 -1.26
N TYR A 28 3.05 -2.20 -2.23
CA TYR A 28 4.00 -3.21 -2.70
C TYR A 28 5.35 -2.90 -2.09
N ALA A 29 5.72 -3.66 -1.06
CA ALA A 29 6.88 -3.37 -0.23
C ALA A 29 8.01 -4.38 -0.47
N PRO A 30 9.12 -3.97 -1.10
CA PRO A 30 10.28 -4.83 -1.26
C PRO A 30 10.82 -5.36 0.08
N THR A 31 11.20 -6.64 0.08
CA THR A 31 11.73 -7.34 1.24
C THR A 31 13.14 -7.87 0.96
N CYS A 32 14.01 -6.98 0.51
CA CYS A 32 15.34 -7.30 -0.01
C CYS A 32 16.32 -7.92 1.00
N ASN A 33 16.16 -7.61 2.28
CA ASN A 33 17.00 -8.13 3.36
C ASN A 33 16.26 -8.00 4.70
N ASN A 34 16.91 -8.37 5.80
CA ASN A 34 16.30 -8.32 7.13
C ASN A 34 15.88 -6.90 7.54
N THR A 35 16.65 -5.88 7.17
CA THR A 35 16.30 -4.49 7.45
C THR A 35 15.01 -4.10 6.71
N CYS A 36 14.90 -4.49 5.43
CA CYS A 36 13.70 -4.26 4.64
C CYS A 36 12.49 -4.97 5.25
N ILE A 37 12.64 -6.23 5.68
CA ILE A 37 11.57 -7.01 6.31
C ILE A 37 11.10 -6.34 7.60
N GLN A 38 12.02 -5.88 8.44
CA GLN A 38 11.66 -5.16 9.67
C GLN A 38 10.91 -3.87 9.37
N ALA A 39 11.34 -3.15 8.34
CA ALA A 39 10.66 -1.93 7.89
C ALA A 39 9.24 -2.22 7.39
N VAL A 40 9.05 -3.30 6.63
CA VAL A 40 7.71 -3.73 6.16
C VAL A 40 6.83 -4.12 7.35
N GLU A 41 7.36 -4.80 8.35
CA GLU A 41 6.59 -5.17 9.54
C GLU A 41 6.09 -3.95 10.30
N LYS A 42 6.91 -2.92 10.44
CA LYS A 42 6.49 -1.64 11.03
C LYS A 42 5.41 -0.98 10.16
N LEU A 43 5.60 -1.01 8.85
CA LEU A 43 4.67 -0.41 7.90
C LEU A 43 3.29 -1.05 7.98
N TYR A 44 3.20 -2.38 7.92
CA TYR A 44 1.88 -3.01 7.94
C TYR A 44 1.18 -2.87 9.30
N ARG A 45 1.93 -2.76 10.40
CA ARG A 45 1.34 -2.47 11.71
C ARG A 45 0.71 -1.08 11.73
N ARG A 46 1.40 -0.08 11.19
CA ARG A 46 0.86 1.28 11.09
C ARG A 46 -0.36 1.33 10.18
N ILE A 47 -0.32 0.63 9.06
CA ILE A 47 -1.46 0.53 8.15
C ILE A 47 -2.65 -0.13 8.86
N THR A 48 -2.40 -1.19 9.61
CA THR A 48 -3.44 -1.87 10.38
C THR A 48 -4.07 -0.93 11.41
N GLU A 49 -3.27 -0.18 12.15
CA GLU A 49 -3.77 0.78 13.13
C GLU A 49 -4.58 1.89 12.47
N LEU A 50 -4.12 2.37 11.31
CA LEU A 50 -4.75 3.47 10.59
C LEU A 50 -6.08 3.06 9.94
N PHE A 51 -6.14 1.87 9.35
CA PHE A 51 -7.31 1.41 8.59
C PHE A 51 -8.19 0.41 9.35
N GLY A 52 -7.74 -0.07 10.49
CA GLY A 52 -8.50 -1.02 11.31
C GLY A 52 -8.24 -2.49 10.97
N GLY A 53 -7.49 -2.76 9.93
CA GLY A 53 -7.14 -4.12 9.51
C GLY A 53 -6.37 -4.10 8.21
N ALA A 54 -5.60 -5.15 7.96
CA ALA A 54 -4.85 -5.30 6.72
C ALA A 54 -4.61 -6.77 6.44
N THR A 55 -4.42 -7.11 5.17
CA THR A 55 -3.98 -8.43 4.75
C THR A 55 -2.59 -8.30 4.13
N VAL A 56 -1.69 -9.14 4.58
CA VAL A 56 -0.31 -9.16 4.06
C VAL A 56 -0.12 -10.42 3.22
N TYR A 57 0.19 -10.22 1.95
CA TYR A 57 0.52 -11.31 1.04
C TYR A 57 2.04 -11.41 0.93
N LYS A 58 2.60 -12.51 1.41
CA LYS A 58 4.03 -12.80 1.32
C LYS A 58 4.31 -13.67 0.10
N GLY A 59 5.53 -13.60 -0.42
CA GLY A 59 5.94 -14.45 -1.53
C GLY A 59 5.63 -13.91 -2.92
N ALA A 60 5.20 -12.66 -3.04
CA ALA A 60 5.04 -12.01 -4.34
C ALA A 60 6.40 -11.61 -4.90
N ILE A 61 6.49 -11.53 -6.23
CA ILE A 61 7.69 -11.11 -6.95
C ILE A 61 7.34 -9.87 -7.76
N GLY A 62 8.07 -8.77 -7.51
CA GLY A 62 7.99 -7.57 -8.34
C GLY A 62 8.99 -7.67 -9.48
N THR A 63 8.58 -7.30 -10.67
CA THR A 63 9.47 -7.28 -11.84
C THR A 63 9.48 -5.87 -12.43
N PHE A 64 10.66 -5.44 -12.85
CA PHE A 64 10.81 -4.12 -13.45
C PHE A 64 11.99 -4.12 -14.42
N VAL A 65 12.02 -3.13 -15.30
CA VAL A 65 13.14 -2.92 -16.22
C VAL A 65 14.09 -1.90 -15.58
N ASP A 66 15.33 -2.30 -15.39
CA ASP A 66 16.38 -1.39 -14.93
C ASP A 66 16.59 -0.31 -16.01
N PRO A 67 16.37 0.97 -15.72
CA PRO A 67 16.45 2.03 -16.72
C PRO A 67 17.87 2.29 -17.22
N VAL A 68 18.89 1.87 -16.46
CA VAL A 68 20.30 2.06 -16.84
C VAL A 68 20.79 0.91 -17.70
N ARG A 69 20.50 -0.34 -17.28
CA ARG A 69 21.01 -1.54 -17.95
C ARG A 69 20.05 -2.12 -18.99
N GLY A 70 18.76 -1.72 -18.94
CA GLY A 70 17.75 -2.20 -19.87
C GLY A 70 17.38 -3.67 -19.69
N VAL A 71 17.69 -4.27 -18.55
CA VAL A 71 17.40 -5.68 -18.25
C VAL A 71 16.23 -5.78 -17.28
N VAL A 72 15.52 -6.90 -17.36
CA VAL A 72 14.45 -7.21 -16.41
C VAL A 72 15.06 -7.66 -15.10
N GLU A 73 14.67 -7.04 -14.02
CA GLU A 73 15.06 -7.42 -12.66
C GLU A 73 13.85 -7.89 -11.88
N GLU A 74 14.09 -8.74 -10.91
CA GLU A 74 13.07 -9.28 -10.01
C GLU A 74 13.46 -8.97 -8.57
N GLU A 75 12.44 -8.71 -7.74
CA GLU A 75 12.67 -8.55 -6.32
C GLU A 75 11.51 -9.14 -5.52
N PRO A 76 11.78 -9.75 -4.35
CA PRO A 76 10.70 -10.18 -3.48
C PRO A 76 9.97 -8.98 -2.90
N VAL A 77 8.65 -9.05 -2.91
CA VAL A 77 7.81 -8.01 -2.31
C VAL A 77 6.72 -8.65 -1.45
N TRP A 78 6.33 -7.98 -0.38
CA TRP A 78 5.11 -8.27 0.32
C TRP A 78 4.07 -7.24 -0.09
N VAL A 79 2.84 -7.69 -0.27
CA VAL A 79 1.74 -6.79 -0.63
C VAL A 79 0.88 -6.61 0.61
N ILE A 80 0.70 -5.36 1.02
CA ILE A 80 -0.16 -5.00 2.15
C ILE A 80 -1.44 -4.41 1.57
N GLU A 81 -2.58 -5.05 1.86
CA GLU A 81 -3.88 -4.60 1.38
C GLU A 81 -4.75 -4.18 2.56
N ALA A 82 -5.33 -3.00 2.49
CA ALA A 82 -6.25 -2.51 3.50
C ALA A 82 -7.49 -1.91 2.83
N ALA A 83 -8.66 -2.23 3.37
CA ALA A 83 -9.92 -1.65 2.95
C ALA A 83 -10.17 -0.39 3.78
N HIS A 84 -10.71 0.66 3.15
CA HIS A 84 -10.96 1.91 3.86
C HIS A 84 -12.13 2.69 3.27
N ASN A 85 -12.67 3.59 4.07
CA ASN A 85 -13.54 4.66 3.62
C ASN A 85 -12.68 5.85 3.17
N CYS A 86 -13.29 6.96 2.82
CA CYS A 86 -12.55 8.17 2.47
C CYS A 86 -11.64 8.57 3.65
N LEU A 87 -10.36 8.75 3.36
CA LEU A 87 -9.41 9.21 4.37
C LEU A 87 -9.59 10.69 4.65
N THR A 88 -9.52 11.05 5.94
CA THR A 88 -9.40 12.45 6.32
C THR A 88 -8.01 12.96 5.93
N PRO A 89 -7.79 14.28 5.81
CA PRO A 89 -6.45 14.82 5.55
C PRO A 89 -5.40 14.35 6.57
N ALA A 90 -5.77 14.23 7.84
CA ALA A 90 -4.87 13.75 8.89
C ALA A 90 -4.49 12.29 8.68
N GLU A 91 -5.45 11.44 8.32
CA GLU A 91 -5.21 10.03 8.04
C GLU A 91 -4.35 9.84 6.77
N ALA A 92 -4.63 10.62 5.72
CA ALA A 92 -3.83 10.60 4.51
C ALA A 92 -2.38 11.01 4.79
N ARG A 93 -2.17 12.01 5.64
CA ARG A 93 -0.84 12.44 6.06
C ARG A 93 -0.13 11.33 6.84
N SER A 94 -0.82 10.68 7.78
CA SER A 94 -0.25 9.58 8.56
C SER A 94 0.14 8.41 7.67
N PHE A 95 -0.66 8.10 6.66
CA PHE A 95 -0.35 7.06 5.71
C PHE A 95 0.90 7.41 4.88
N ALA A 96 0.95 8.64 4.36
CA ALA A 96 2.10 9.11 3.59
C ALA A 96 3.38 9.09 4.43
N GLU A 97 3.28 9.46 5.71
CA GLU A 97 4.42 9.41 6.63
C GLU A 97 4.91 7.99 6.89
N ALA A 98 3.99 7.03 7.02
CA ALA A 98 4.34 5.61 7.16
C ALA A 98 5.08 5.10 5.92
N LEU A 99 4.64 5.47 4.73
CA LEU A 99 5.32 5.12 3.48
C LEU A 99 6.72 5.73 3.43
N ARG A 100 6.85 6.99 3.83
CA ARG A 100 8.15 7.67 3.86
C ARG A 100 9.13 6.97 4.81
N GLU A 101 8.69 6.66 6.02
CA GLU A 101 9.53 5.98 7.01
C GLU A 101 10.00 4.61 6.49
N TYR A 102 9.09 3.85 5.87
CA TYR A 102 9.47 2.59 5.26
C TYR A 102 10.53 2.79 4.17
N ALA A 103 10.30 3.74 3.26
CA ALA A 103 11.22 3.98 2.15
C ALA A 103 12.62 4.35 2.64
N GLU A 104 12.71 5.17 3.69
CA GLU A 104 14.00 5.57 4.26
C GLU A 104 14.70 4.40 4.95
N GLU A 105 14.00 3.64 5.79
CA GLU A 105 14.58 2.48 6.47
C GLU A 105 15.01 1.39 5.50
N ALA A 106 14.17 1.09 4.52
CA ALA A 106 14.43 0.06 3.52
C ALA A 106 15.32 0.55 2.38
N ARG A 107 15.69 1.82 2.36
CA ARG A 107 16.51 2.45 1.31
C ARG A 107 15.92 2.25 -0.08
N GLN A 108 14.62 2.43 -0.19
CA GLN A 108 13.91 2.33 -1.45
C GLN A 108 13.75 3.71 -2.07
N ASN A 109 14.08 3.81 -3.36
CA ASN A 109 13.91 5.06 -4.13
C ASN A 109 12.47 5.28 -4.54
N TYR A 110 11.68 4.20 -4.63
CA TYR A 110 10.29 4.24 -5.07
C TYR A 110 9.45 3.30 -4.22
N ILE A 111 8.19 3.66 -4.03
CA ILE A 111 7.18 2.78 -3.44
C ILE A 111 6.00 2.69 -4.40
N ALA A 112 5.56 1.49 -4.70
CA ALA A 112 4.39 1.27 -5.54
C ALA A 112 3.14 1.14 -4.67
N VAL A 113 2.11 1.91 -4.99
CA VAL A 113 0.84 1.93 -4.27
C VAL A 113 -0.29 1.88 -5.29
N SER A 114 -1.31 1.09 -5.02
CA SER A 114 -2.51 1.01 -5.85
C SER A 114 -3.73 1.42 -5.04
N GLN A 115 -4.50 2.36 -5.57
CA GLN A 115 -5.79 2.78 -5.00
C GLN A 115 -6.68 3.20 -6.17
N GLY A 116 -7.35 2.22 -6.77
CA GLY A 116 -8.06 2.44 -8.03
C GLY A 116 -7.13 2.57 -9.22
N SER A 117 -6.09 3.42 -9.10
CA SER A 117 -4.98 3.54 -10.04
C SER A 117 -3.71 3.06 -9.39
N PHE A 118 -2.72 2.71 -10.21
CA PHE A 118 -1.40 2.30 -9.73
C PHE A 118 -0.46 3.51 -9.74
N TYR A 119 0.20 3.75 -8.62
CA TYR A 119 1.13 4.86 -8.45
C TYR A 119 2.51 4.33 -8.08
N VAL A 120 3.53 4.92 -8.64
CA VAL A 120 4.92 4.71 -8.22
C VAL A 120 5.40 6.03 -7.62
N LEU A 121 5.56 6.05 -6.32
CA LEU A 121 5.87 7.27 -5.58
C LEU A 121 7.38 7.36 -5.32
N PRO A 122 8.06 8.41 -5.81
CA PRO A 122 9.45 8.63 -5.45
C PRO A 122 9.56 8.93 -3.96
N SER A 123 10.46 8.23 -3.26
CA SER A 123 10.68 8.46 -1.83
C SER A 123 11.13 9.89 -1.54
N GLU A 124 11.88 10.49 -2.46
CA GLU A 124 12.31 11.87 -2.36
C GLU A 124 11.12 12.83 -2.31
N SER A 125 10.08 12.59 -3.11
CA SER A 125 8.85 13.40 -3.09
C SER A 125 8.12 13.29 -1.76
N LEU A 126 8.07 12.10 -1.16
CA LEU A 126 7.48 11.88 0.16
C LEU A 126 8.28 12.62 1.23
N ALA A 127 9.61 12.54 1.18
CA ALA A 127 10.48 13.21 2.13
C ALA A 127 10.29 14.74 2.09
N LYS A 128 10.22 15.33 0.91
CA LYS A 128 10.01 16.78 0.73
C LYS A 128 8.70 17.26 1.35
N ARG A 129 7.65 16.43 1.31
CA ARG A 129 6.33 16.79 1.85
C ARG A 129 6.35 17.03 3.36
N PHE A 130 7.29 16.40 4.08
CA PHE A 130 7.41 16.50 5.53
C PHE A 130 8.56 17.38 6.00
N LYS A 131 9.32 17.94 5.07
CA LYS A 131 10.33 18.96 5.39
C LYS A 131 9.65 20.32 5.43
N THR A 132 9.67 20.94 6.56
CA THR A 132 9.19 22.30 6.74
C THR A 132 10.36 23.22 7.01
#